data_a2a70e3757c2ed76aa86e36f30c28751
#
_entry.id   a2a70e3757c2ed76aa86e36f30c28751
#
_cell.length_a   1.000
_cell.length_b   1.000
_cell.length_c   1.000
_cell.angle_alpha   90.00
_cell.angle_beta   90.00
_cell.angle_gamma   90.00
#
_symmetry.space_group_name_H-M   'P 1'
#
loop_
_entity.id
_entity.type
_entity.pdbx_description
1 polymer ?
#
loop_
_entity_poly.entity_id
_entity_poly.type
_entity_poly.pdbx_seq_one_letter_code
_entity_poly.pdbx_strand_id
1 'polypeptide(L)'
;MPKVLLNSFTKCVKVMDYKRIYEDIMNTDPKIRLVTICDSNGKIMHSDHRQGVQNLLTPEESKKSLELAVNAWKTRSTLAPKIGKGKYVLAEYEKLKRITMPLDDKHLLYLTTEVECDHSALIDRIQKLEYIF
;
A
#
# COMPACT_ATOMS: atom_id res chain seq x y z
N MET A 1 -25.50 -8.23 -23.69
CA MET A 1 -24.83 -8.33 -23.01
C MET A 1 -24.43 -8.54 -22.77
N PRO A 2 -24.93 -8.10 -22.76
CA PRO A 2 -24.35 -8.06 -22.09
C PRO A 2 -23.85 -7.98 -21.79
N LYS A 3 -24.00 -7.51 -21.57
CA LYS A 3 -23.31 -7.39 -20.87
C LYS A 3 -23.16 -7.15 -20.46
N VAL A 4 -23.83 -6.69 -20.55
CA VAL A 4 -23.44 -6.55 -19.75
C VAL A 4 -23.48 -6.34 -19.32
N LEU A 5 -24.14 -6.11 -19.30
CA LEU A 5 -23.80 -6.06 -18.51
C LEU A 5 -23.49 -6.00 -18.16
N LEU A 6 -23.78 -5.60 -18.25
CA LEU A 6 -23.03 -5.57 -17.50
C LEU A 6 -22.57 -5.06 -17.47
N ASN A 7 -22.80 -4.51 -17.51
CA ASN A 7 -22.08 -4.22 -17.08
C ASN A 7 -21.93 -3.82 -16.83
N SER A 8 -22.40 -3.69 -16.96
CA SER A 8 -22.03 -3.60 -16.45
C SER A 8 -21.93 -3.83 -16.03
N PHE A 9 -22.24 -3.88 -16.12
CA PHE A 9 -21.66 -4.32 -15.51
C PHE A 9 -21.10 -4.66 -15.22
N THR A 10 -21.44 -4.66 -15.52
CA THR A 10 -20.68 -4.95 -15.17
C THR A 10 -20.12 -4.52 -15.09
N LYS A 11 -20.42 -4.00 -15.18
CA LYS A 11 -19.77 -3.45 -14.91
C LYS A 11 -19.09 -3.25 -14.21
N CYS A 12 -19.23 -3.05 -14.23
CA CYS A 12 -18.40 -2.92 -13.65
C CYS A 12 -17.80 -3.33 -12.39
N VAL A 13 -17.77 -4.30 -11.84
CA VAL A 13 -17.08 -4.60 -10.62
C VAL A 13 -15.65 -4.99 -10.96
N LYS A 14 -14.72 -4.10 -10.66
CA LYS A 14 -13.31 -4.43 -10.80
C LYS A 14 -12.93 -5.38 -9.69
N VAL A 15 -12.56 -6.59 -10.04
CA VAL A 15 -11.90 -7.51 -9.12
C VAL A 15 -10.44 -7.09 -9.06
N MET A 16 -9.99 -6.68 -7.87
CA MET A 16 -8.61 -6.25 -7.68
C MET A 16 -7.69 -7.48 -7.61
N ASP A 17 -6.68 -7.53 -8.47
CA ASP A 17 -5.67 -8.58 -8.46
C ASP A 17 -4.53 -8.15 -7.52
N TYR A 18 -4.64 -8.51 -6.26
CA TYR A 18 -3.70 -8.08 -5.22
C TYR A 18 -2.29 -8.59 -5.47
N LYS A 19 -2.17 -9.82 -5.97
CA LYS A 19 -0.85 -10.40 -6.25
C LYS A 19 -0.13 -9.63 -7.35
N ARG A 20 -0.85 -9.27 -8.40
CA ARG A 20 -0.29 -8.50 -9.51
C ARG A 20 0.13 -7.10 -9.04
N ILE A 21 -0.71 -6.44 -8.26
CA ILE A 21 -0.40 -5.13 -7.70
C ILE A 21 0.86 -5.22 -6.83
N TYR A 22 0.93 -6.22 -5.97
CA TYR A 22 2.10 -6.49 -5.16
C TYR A 22 3.36 -6.63 -6.02
N GLU A 23 3.30 -7.45 -7.07
CA GLU A 23 4.45 -7.68 -7.94
C GLU A 23 4.87 -6.42 -8.68
N ASP A 24 3.91 -5.67 -9.20
CA ASP A 24 4.21 -4.42 -9.91
C ASP A 24 4.90 -3.40 -8.98
N ILE A 25 4.41 -3.28 -7.75
CA ILE A 25 5.01 -2.37 -6.78
C ILE A 25 6.40 -2.85 -6.37
N MET A 26 6.56 -4.13 -6.07
CA MET A 26 7.85 -4.70 -5.68
C MET A 26 8.89 -4.48 -6.78
N ASN A 27 8.46 -4.50 -8.04
CA ASN A 27 9.35 -4.32 -9.18
C ASN A 27 9.72 -2.86 -9.48
N THR A 28 9.10 -1.89 -8.80
CA THR A 28 9.42 -0.47 -9.03
C THR A 28 10.79 -0.07 -8.48
N ASP A 29 11.30 -0.79 -7.48
CA ASP A 29 12.58 -0.45 -6.88
C ASP A 29 13.16 -1.69 -6.16
N PRO A 30 14.43 -2.04 -6.43
CA PRO A 30 15.05 -3.20 -5.78
C PRO A 30 15.26 -3.02 -4.27
N LYS A 31 15.14 -1.79 -3.76
CA LYS A 31 15.34 -1.49 -2.33
C LYS A 31 14.06 -1.65 -1.51
N ILE A 32 12.95 -2.01 -2.12
CA ILE A 32 11.74 -2.36 -1.38
C ILE A 32 11.97 -3.71 -0.69
N ARG A 33 11.65 -3.76 0.61
CA ARG A 33 11.85 -4.94 1.45
C ARG A 33 10.57 -5.75 1.61
N LEU A 34 9.45 -5.07 1.80
CA LEU A 34 8.15 -5.68 2.10
C LEU A 34 7.08 -4.86 1.40
N VAL A 35 6.08 -5.54 0.83
CA VAL A 35 4.86 -4.90 0.35
C VAL A 35 3.67 -5.61 0.97
N THR A 36 2.79 -4.83 1.58
CA THR A 36 1.53 -5.31 2.16
C THR A 36 0.39 -4.50 1.58
N ILE A 37 -0.63 -5.19 1.11
CA ILE A 37 -1.88 -4.58 0.68
C ILE A 37 -2.94 -5.02 1.69
N CYS A 38 -3.63 -4.06 2.29
CA CYS A 38 -4.70 -4.35 3.24
C CYS A 38 -5.92 -3.51 2.92
N ASP A 39 -7.06 -3.91 3.50
CA ASP A 39 -8.26 -3.09 3.41
C ASP A 39 -8.25 -1.99 4.47
N SER A 40 -9.28 -1.15 4.49
CA SER A 40 -9.35 0.00 5.40
C SER A 40 -9.44 -0.40 6.87
N ASN A 41 -9.71 -1.66 7.18
CA ASN A 41 -9.76 -2.19 8.53
C ASN A 41 -8.48 -2.95 8.92
N GLY A 42 -7.51 -3.00 8.03
CA GLY A 42 -6.25 -3.66 8.28
C GLY A 42 -6.23 -5.16 7.94
N LYS A 43 -7.29 -5.66 7.30
CA LYS A 43 -7.28 -7.04 6.81
C LYS A 43 -6.30 -7.16 5.66
N ILE A 44 -5.33 -8.06 5.80
CA ILE A 44 -4.30 -8.26 4.79
C ILE A 44 -4.89 -9.01 3.59
N MET A 45 -4.75 -8.41 2.40
CA MET A 45 -5.17 -9.00 1.14
C MET A 45 -4.00 -9.69 0.46
N HIS A 46 -2.80 -9.16 0.60
CA HIS A 46 -1.56 -9.78 0.14
C HIS A 46 -0.39 -9.15 0.88
N SER A 47 0.56 -9.95 1.31
CA SER A 47 1.76 -9.44 2.00
C SER A 47 2.90 -10.41 1.80
N ASP A 48 4.05 -9.88 1.42
CA ASP A 48 5.25 -10.70 1.30
C ASP A 48 6.50 -9.82 1.35
N HIS A 49 7.59 -10.42 1.83
CA HIS A 49 8.92 -9.82 1.78
C HIS A 49 9.57 -10.12 0.43
N ARG A 50 10.52 -9.26 0.05
CA ARG A 50 11.39 -9.59 -1.08
C ARG A 50 12.18 -10.83 -0.74
N GLN A 51 12.35 -11.71 -1.69
CA GLN A 51 13.14 -12.93 -1.52
C GLN A 51 14.55 -12.57 -1.03
N GLY A 52 15.01 -13.26 -0.01
CA GLY A 52 16.33 -13.04 0.58
C GLY A 52 16.41 -11.94 1.63
N VAL A 53 15.32 -11.19 1.84
CA VAL A 53 15.28 -10.14 2.87
C VAL A 53 14.89 -10.75 4.21
N GLN A 54 15.67 -10.43 5.23
CA GLN A 54 15.39 -10.87 6.60
C GLN A 54 14.47 -9.86 7.26
N ASN A 55 13.39 -10.35 7.85
CA ASN A 55 12.47 -9.50 8.60
C ASN A 55 13.14 -9.02 9.88
N LEU A 56 13.12 -7.70 10.11
CA LEU A 56 13.69 -7.11 11.32
C LEU A 56 12.74 -7.18 12.52
N LEU A 57 11.46 -7.42 12.27
CA LEU A 57 10.42 -7.47 13.31
C LEU A 57 9.91 -8.90 13.46
N THR A 58 9.46 -9.24 14.66
CA THR A 58 8.70 -10.48 14.87
C THR A 58 7.33 -10.36 14.18
N PRO A 59 6.65 -11.49 13.92
CA PRO A 59 5.28 -11.42 13.35
C PRO A 59 4.33 -10.55 14.18
N GLU A 60 4.44 -10.60 15.50
CA GLU A 60 3.60 -9.79 16.39
C GLU A 60 3.93 -8.31 16.29
N GLU A 61 5.22 -7.98 16.21
CA GLU A 61 5.65 -6.59 16.02
C GLU A 61 5.24 -6.05 14.67
N SER A 62 5.34 -6.88 13.63
CA SER A 62 4.87 -6.50 12.28
C SER A 62 3.38 -6.20 12.28
N LYS A 63 2.59 -7.02 12.99
CA LYS A 63 1.15 -6.79 13.11
C LYS A 63 0.85 -5.48 13.82
N LYS A 64 1.55 -5.19 14.90
CA LYS A 64 1.39 -3.92 15.63
C LYS A 64 1.75 -2.73 14.76
N SER A 65 2.81 -2.84 13.99
CA SER A 65 3.26 -1.77 13.08
C SER A 65 2.20 -1.49 12.02
N LEU A 66 1.61 -2.54 11.44
CA LEU A 66 0.55 -2.38 10.45
C LEU A 66 -0.70 -1.75 11.09
N GLU A 67 -1.11 -2.22 12.25
CA GLU A 67 -2.27 -1.69 12.97
C GLU A 67 -2.09 -0.20 13.29
N LEU A 68 -0.89 0.18 13.71
CA LEU A 68 -0.58 1.59 13.97
C LEU A 68 -0.76 2.43 12.70
N ALA A 69 -0.24 1.95 11.58
CA ALA A 69 -0.33 2.65 10.30
C ALA A 69 -1.78 2.79 9.83
N VAL A 70 -2.57 1.73 9.96
CA VAL A 70 -3.99 1.73 9.56
C VAL A 70 -4.78 2.69 10.43
N ASN A 71 -4.59 2.64 11.74
CA ASN A 71 -5.32 3.51 12.67
C ASN A 71 -4.96 4.99 12.47
N ALA A 72 -3.69 5.27 12.23
CA ALA A 72 -3.23 6.62 11.93
C ALA A 72 -3.85 7.13 10.62
N TRP A 73 -3.93 6.27 9.62
CA TRP A 73 -4.56 6.63 8.35
C TRP A 73 -6.03 6.96 8.51
N LYS A 74 -6.77 6.15 9.28
CA LYS A 74 -8.18 6.41 9.59
C LYS A 74 -8.36 7.76 10.25
N THR A 75 -7.55 8.06 11.24
CA THR A 75 -7.60 9.35 11.95
C THR A 75 -7.35 10.51 11.00
N ARG A 76 -6.32 10.39 10.15
CA ARG A 76 -6.00 11.43 9.16
C ARG A 76 -7.11 11.62 8.15
N SER A 77 -7.82 10.56 7.80
CA SER A 77 -8.92 10.62 6.82
C SER A 77 -10.08 11.47 7.33
N THR A 78 -10.25 11.62 8.64
CA THR A 78 -11.28 12.49 9.21
C THR A 78 -11.01 13.97 8.92
N LEU A 79 -9.79 14.31 8.56
CA LEU A 79 -9.38 15.69 8.26
C LEU A 79 -9.51 16.02 6.77
N ALA A 80 -9.77 15.03 5.94
CA ALA A 80 -9.83 15.21 4.49
C ALA A 80 -10.82 16.27 4.02
N PRO A 81 -12.01 16.43 4.65
CA PRO A 81 -12.93 17.50 4.24
C PRO A 81 -12.34 18.91 4.35
N LYS A 82 -11.34 19.11 5.20
CA LYS A 82 -10.72 20.42 5.40
C LYS A 82 -9.41 20.60 4.66
N ILE A 83 -8.57 19.56 4.62
CA ILE A 83 -7.23 19.70 4.08
C ILE A 83 -6.97 18.81 2.86
N GLY A 84 -7.98 18.06 2.43
CA GLY A 84 -7.86 17.17 1.28
C GLY A 84 -7.43 15.76 1.68
N LYS A 85 -7.53 14.85 0.71
CA LYS A 85 -7.16 13.45 0.95
C LYS A 85 -5.65 13.31 1.14
N GLY A 86 -5.26 12.44 2.07
CA GLY A 86 -3.87 12.10 2.26
C GLY A 86 -3.30 11.38 1.06
N LYS A 87 -2.06 11.69 0.69
CA LYS A 87 -1.38 11.05 -0.45
C LYS A 87 -0.41 9.98 -0.02
N TYR A 88 0.33 10.22 1.06
CA TYR A 88 1.24 9.23 1.62
C TYR A 88 1.73 9.69 2.99
N VAL A 89 2.28 8.75 3.74
CA VAL A 89 2.97 9.01 5.00
C VAL A 89 4.30 8.26 4.97
N LEU A 90 5.37 8.95 5.31
CA LEU A 90 6.70 8.36 5.43
C LEU A 90 7.09 8.33 6.90
N ALA A 91 7.50 7.16 7.38
CA ALA A 91 8.15 7.02 8.68
C ALA A 91 9.56 6.53 8.44
N GLU A 92 10.53 7.36 8.77
CA GLU A 92 11.93 7.01 8.58
C GLU A 92 12.55 6.55 9.89
N TYR A 93 13.12 5.34 9.87
CA TYR A 93 13.84 4.76 10.99
C TYR A 93 15.32 4.64 10.63
N GLU A 94 16.15 4.35 11.61
CA GLU A 94 17.58 4.20 11.36
C GLU A 94 17.90 3.02 10.44
N LYS A 95 17.07 1.97 10.48
CA LYS A 95 17.36 0.72 9.75
C LYS A 95 16.44 0.46 8.57
N LEU A 96 15.33 1.19 8.45
CA LEU A 96 14.42 1.06 7.31
C LEU A 96 13.53 2.28 7.22
N LYS A 97 12.85 2.42 6.09
CA LYS A 97 11.78 3.40 5.88
C LYS A 97 10.46 2.65 5.71
N ARG A 98 9.37 3.28 6.14
CA ARG A 98 8.02 2.74 6.00
C ARG A 98 7.15 3.78 5.30
N ILE A 99 6.50 3.36 4.22
CA ILE A 99 5.62 4.23 3.44
C ILE A 99 4.21 3.65 3.48
N THR A 100 3.23 4.48 3.77
CA THR A 100 1.82 4.12 3.73
C THR A 100 1.13 5.07 2.75
N MET A 101 0.34 4.52 1.83
CA MET A 101 -0.40 5.34 0.87
C MET A 101 -1.66 4.61 0.42
N PRO A 102 -2.70 5.34 0.00
CA PRO A 102 -3.93 4.70 -0.44
C PRO A 102 -3.76 4.11 -1.85
N LEU A 103 -4.35 2.92 -2.06
CA LEU A 103 -4.52 2.37 -3.40
C LEU A 103 -5.86 2.84 -3.99
N ASP A 104 -6.88 2.87 -3.17
CA ASP A 104 -8.21 3.39 -3.49
C ASP A 104 -8.90 3.77 -2.19
N ASP A 105 -10.21 4.03 -2.23
CA ASP A 105 -10.96 4.43 -1.03
C ASP A 105 -11.05 3.34 0.02
N LYS A 106 -10.76 2.08 -0.33
CA LYS A 106 -10.96 0.93 0.56
C LYS A 106 -9.70 0.14 0.85
N HIS A 107 -8.58 0.49 0.21
CA HIS A 107 -7.34 -0.29 0.34
C HIS A 107 -6.15 0.60 0.60
N LEU A 108 -5.25 0.11 1.44
CA LEU A 108 -3.99 0.77 1.76
C LEU A 108 -2.82 -0.08 1.30
N LEU A 109 -1.81 0.61 0.81
CA LEU A 109 -0.49 0.06 0.56
C LEU A 109 0.41 0.41 1.74
N TYR A 110 1.07 -0.59 2.28
CA TYR A 110 2.07 -0.44 3.35
C TYR A 110 3.34 -1.13 2.84
N LEU A 111 4.42 -0.39 2.77
CA LEU A 111 5.68 -0.97 2.32
C LEU A 111 6.85 -0.48 3.16
N THR A 112 7.92 -1.28 3.17
CA THR A 112 9.18 -0.89 3.79
C THR A 112 10.30 -0.94 2.78
N THR A 113 11.32 -0.12 2.99
CA THR A 113 12.48 -0.04 2.10
C THR A 113 13.76 -0.02 2.92
N GLU A 114 14.89 -0.27 2.21
CA GLU A 114 16.20 0.03 2.76
C GLU A 114 16.31 1.54 3.00
N VAL A 115 17.19 1.94 3.92
CA VAL A 115 17.35 3.36 4.26
C VAL A 115 17.92 4.17 3.09
N GLU A 116 18.66 3.52 2.19
CA GLU A 116 19.27 4.16 1.02
C GLU A 116 18.26 4.47 -0.10
N CYS A 117 17.04 3.95 0.01
CA CYS A 117 16.03 4.16 -1.01
C CYS A 117 15.70 5.66 -1.15
N ASP A 118 15.67 6.14 -2.40
CA ASP A 118 15.15 7.47 -2.70
C ASP A 118 13.61 7.40 -2.64
N HIS A 119 13.07 7.70 -1.47
CA HIS A 119 11.63 7.57 -1.24
C HIS A 119 10.80 8.53 -2.09
N SER A 120 11.31 9.72 -2.39
CA SER A 120 10.57 10.67 -3.25
C SER A 120 10.39 10.12 -4.65
N ALA A 121 11.45 9.58 -5.23
CA ALA A 121 11.39 8.97 -6.56
C ALA A 121 10.50 7.72 -6.55
N LEU A 122 10.60 6.90 -5.51
CA LEU A 122 9.78 5.70 -5.38
C LEU A 122 8.29 6.03 -5.29
N ILE A 123 7.93 6.97 -4.43
CA ILE A 123 6.54 7.40 -4.26
C ILE A 123 5.98 7.91 -5.58
N ASP A 124 6.75 8.72 -6.30
CA ASP A 124 6.34 9.24 -7.60
C ASP A 124 6.07 8.10 -8.60
N ARG A 125 6.96 7.12 -8.67
CA ARG A 125 6.77 5.97 -9.56
C ARG A 125 5.53 5.17 -9.21
N ILE A 126 5.29 4.94 -7.91
CA ILE A 126 4.11 4.19 -7.47
C ILE A 126 2.83 4.96 -7.82
N GLN A 127 2.81 6.26 -7.60
CA GLN A 127 1.64 7.10 -7.88
C GLN A 127 1.28 7.13 -9.37
N LYS A 128 2.22 6.82 -10.25
CA LYS A 128 1.98 6.76 -11.70
C LYS A 128 1.44 5.42 -12.18
N LEU A 129 1.32 4.42 -11.31
CA LEU A 129 0.71 3.16 -11.68
C LEU A 129 -0.80 3.34 -11.89
N GLU A 130 -1.36 2.64 -12.91
CA GLU A 130 -2.72 2.88 -13.40
C GLU A 130 -3.82 2.68 -12.37
N TYR A 131 -3.63 1.73 -11.46
CA TYR A 131 -4.66 1.35 -10.49
C TYR A 131 -4.57 2.16 -9.18
N ILE A 132 -3.74 3.20 -9.13
CA ILE A 132 -3.61 4.06 -7.96
C ILE A 132 -4.33 5.37 -8.22
N PHE A 133 -5.25 5.71 -7.32
CA PHE A 133 -6.16 6.84 -7.47
C PHE A 133 -5.84 7.96 -6.48
#